data_80c5096767a66aeb43595f9b04b38042
#
_entry.id   80c5096767a66aeb43595f9b04b38042
#
_cell.length_a   1.000
_cell.length_b   1.000
_cell.length_c   1.000
_cell.angle_alpha   90.00
_cell.angle_beta   90.00
_cell.angle_gamma   90.00
#
_symmetry.space_group_name_H-M   'P 1'
#
loop_
_entity.id
_entity.type
_entity.pdbx_description
1 polymer ?
#
loop_
_entity_poly.entity_id
_entity_poly.type
_entity_poly.pdbx_seq_one_letter_code
_entity_poly.pdbx_strand_id
1 'polypeptide(L)'
;PKTELQKQIVKLSGKLPALTEKQRRWGIMNAMDHVGLRLKKGLITCTHCGKIFYDLMKLEDGEMDICPNCGTHLKIETTTRKSCRDNEYFNIITTCHGFQVFRYFYIRKEFHSGKEASYCIREVVQNWMSADGKFKTMALLANMHSYYRDAWCLGTDLEIRANDKEAYHIGCDACYPVRRYLSAWKKYGFKGKVHSIYALDFFRLISTDSTAETLLKAGQYELLRMFCAGKGYEIKRTWPTIKICMRNNYVVKDTSMWFDYLDLLGDEGKDLRNAHYVCPDNLNSAHDFYMERKRRKEEKERRQRDMKQMEALKKYEKEYEKLKSRFFDLNISDGNIIIVPLKSLDEFRQEGQIMHHCVFTNNYFRKKDSLILSARIGEKHIETIE
;
A
#
# COMPACT_ATOMS: atom_id res chain seq x y z
N PRO A 1 36.98 -4.34 -8.44
CA PRO A 1 36.98 -3.42 -7.31
C PRO A 1 37.93 -2.26 -7.55
N LYS A 2 37.47 -1.00 -7.38
CA LYS A 2 38.24 0.22 -7.65
C LYS A 2 38.84 0.84 -6.37
N THR A 3 38.18 0.64 -5.22
CA THR A 3 38.59 1.21 -3.93
C THR A 3 39.16 0.15 -2.99
N GLU A 4 39.97 0.55 -2.02
CA GLU A 4 40.50 -0.36 -0.99
C GLU A 4 39.38 -1.05 -0.21
N LEU A 5 38.29 -0.34 0.11
CA LEU A 5 37.11 -0.92 0.74
C LEU A 5 36.50 -2.05 -0.12
N GLN A 6 36.39 -1.85 -1.43
CA GLN A 6 35.89 -2.88 -2.34
C GLN A 6 36.82 -4.10 -2.42
N LYS A 7 38.13 -3.89 -2.48
CA LYS A 7 39.13 -4.97 -2.46
C LYS A 7 39.02 -5.77 -1.15
N GLN A 8 38.91 -5.08 -0.03
CA GLN A 8 38.73 -5.71 1.28
C GLN A 8 37.44 -6.57 1.33
N ILE A 9 36.32 -6.04 0.87
CA ILE A 9 35.04 -6.76 0.85
C ILE A 9 35.12 -8.01 -0.03
N VAL A 10 35.70 -7.94 -1.22
CA VAL A 10 35.89 -9.10 -2.09
C VAL A 10 36.69 -10.19 -1.40
N LYS A 11 37.80 -9.83 -0.74
CA LYS A 11 38.63 -10.77 0.03
C LYS A 11 37.86 -11.39 1.21
N LEU A 12 37.04 -10.60 1.90
CA LEU A 12 36.26 -11.08 3.04
C LEU A 12 35.03 -11.91 2.64
N SER A 13 34.42 -11.62 1.49
CA SER A 13 33.32 -12.40 0.93
C SER A 13 33.68 -13.88 0.78
N GLY A 14 34.90 -14.17 0.28
CA GLY A 14 35.40 -15.53 0.18
C GLY A 14 35.68 -16.24 1.52
N LYS A 15 35.66 -15.50 2.65
CA LYS A 15 35.83 -16.02 3.99
C LYS A 15 34.51 -16.29 4.73
N LEU A 16 33.38 -15.88 4.16
CA LEU A 16 32.10 -16.17 4.77
C LEU A 16 31.83 -17.67 4.75
N PRO A 17 31.25 -18.22 5.83
CA PRO A 17 30.96 -19.64 5.87
C PRO A 17 29.92 -20.01 4.82
N ALA A 18 30.08 -21.22 4.26
CA ALA A 18 29.06 -21.76 3.37
C ALA A 18 27.71 -21.90 4.07
N LEU A 19 26.63 -21.97 3.30
CA LEU A 19 25.29 -22.21 3.82
C LEU A 19 25.25 -23.60 4.46
N THR A 20 24.90 -23.67 5.76
CA THR A 20 24.77 -24.93 6.48
C THR A 20 23.48 -25.67 6.10
N GLU A 21 23.44 -26.99 6.27
CA GLU A 21 22.24 -27.78 6.00
C GLU A 21 21.05 -27.35 6.85
N LYS A 22 21.26 -26.94 8.09
CA LYS A 22 20.23 -26.37 8.98
C LYS A 22 19.64 -25.08 8.40
N GLN A 23 20.47 -24.19 7.89
CA GLN A 23 20.03 -22.94 7.27
C GLN A 23 19.30 -23.19 5.94
N ARG A 24 19.81 -24.15 5.15
CA ARG A 24 19.18 -24.59 3.88
C ARG A 24 17.76 -25.10 4.12
N ARG A 25 17.62 -26.07 5.05
CA ARG A 25 16.31 -26.63 5.42
C ARG A 25 15.37 -25.55 5.97
N TRP A 26 15.88 -24.65 6.82
CA TRP A 26 15.08 -23.55 7.35
C TRP A 26 14.57 -22.64 6.23
N GLY A 27 15.41 -22.25 5.28
CA GLY A 27 15.02 -21.44 4.12
C GLY A 27 13.91 -22.09 3.30
N ILE A 28 14.06 -23.39 2.97
CA ILE A 28 13.03 -24.15 2.24
C ILE A 28 11.70 -24.12 2.99
N MET A 29 11.71 -24.36 4.30
CA MET A 29 10.48 -24.54 5.08
C MET A 29 9.80 -23.21 5.47
N ASN A 30 10.51 -22.06 5.46
CA ASN A 30 9.99 -20.80 5.99
C ASN A 30 9.93 -19.67 4.96
N ALA A 31 10.63 -19.81 3.83
CA ALA A 31 10.61 -18.77 2.80
C ALA A 31 9.69 -19.12 1.63
N MET A 32 9.32 -20.39 1.47
CA MET A 32 8.51 -20.85 0.36
C MET A 32 7.14 -21.32 0.82
N ASP A 33 6.13 -21.05 0.02
CA ASP A 33 4.83 -21.66 0.19
C ASP A 33 4.89 -23.14 -0.23
N HIS A 34 4.33 -24.00 0.62
CA HIS A 34 4.14 -25.39 0.31
C HIS A 34 2.66 -25.66 0.06
N VAL A 35 2.37 -26.26 -1.09
CA VAL A 35 1.00 -26.46 -1.55
C VAL A 35 0.64 -27.94 -1.51
N GLY A 36 -0.57 -28.24 -1.05
CA GLY A 36 -1.24 -29.52 -1.24
C GLY A 36 -2.12 -29.46 -2.49
N LEU A 37 -1.70 -30.09 -3.58
CA LEU A 37 -2.48 -30.13 -4.81
C LEU A 37 -3.60 -31.16 -4.70
N ARG A 38 -4.84 -30.71 -4.55
CA ARG A 38 -6.03 -31.56 -4.44
C ARG A 38 -6.62 -31.88 -5.78
N LEU A 39 -6.72 -33.17 -6.10
CA LEU A 39 -7.40 -33.70 -7.27
C LEU A 39 -8.89 -33.92 -7.00
N LYS A 40 -9.72 -34.03 -8.05
CA LYS A 40 -11.20 -34.19 -7.99
C LYS A 40 -11.71 -35.32 -7.09
N LYS A 41 -10.88 -36.29 -6.69
CA LYS A 41 -11.27 -37.43 -5.83
C LYS A 41 -10.87 -37.24 -4.36
N GLY A 42 -10.57 -36.02 -3.92
CA GLY A 42 -10.14 -35.75 -2.53
C GLY A 42 -8.74 -36.28 -2.19
N LEU A 43 -7.91 -36.57 -3.20
CA LEU A 43 -6.51 -36.92 -3.03
C LEU A 43 -5.65 -35.67 -3.06
N ILE A 44 -4.84 -35.45 -2.03
CA ILE A 44 -3.89 -34.33 -1.94
C ILE A 44 -2.49 -34.84 -2.22
N THR A 45 -1.79 -34.18 -3.14
CA THR A 45 -0.36 -34.40 -3.40
C THR A 45 0.45 -33.32 -2.73
N CYS A 46 1.35 -33.70 -1.80
CA CYS A 46 2.27 -32.76 -1.18
C CYS A 46 3.34 -32.30 -2.17
N THR A 47 3.43 -30.99 -2.43
CA THR A 47 4.45 -30.44 -3.36
C THR A 47 5.84 -30.34 -2.72
N HIS A 48 6.06 -30.85 -1.53
CA HIS A 48 7.38 -30.97 -0.91
C HIS A 48 7.92 -32.40 -1.09
N CYS A 49 7.25 -33.39 -0.54
CA CYS A 49 7.73 -34.77 -0.55
C CYS A 49 7.14 -35.64 -1.68
N GLY A 50 6.22 -35.13 -2.48
CA GLY A 50 5.59 -35.85 -3.59
C GLY A 50 4.57 -36.92 -3.20
N LYS A 51 4.39 -37.20 -1.90
CA LYS A 51 3.46 -38.24 -1.43
C LYS A 51 2.01 -37.79 -1.54
N ILE A 52 1.13 -38.77 -1.74
CA ILE A 52 -0.31 -38.57 -1.90
C ILE A 52 -1.00 -39.08 -0.64
N PHE A 53 -2.00 -38.34 -0.15
CA PHE A 53 -2.84 -38.72 0.98
C PHE A 53 -4.28 -38.26 0.77
N TYR A 54 -5.20 -38.74 1.59
CA TYR A 54 -6.61 -38.40 1.49
C TYR A 54 -6.93 -37.14 2.26
N ASP A 55 -7.76 -36.26 1.71
CA ASP A 55 -8.38 -35.13 2.39
C ASP A 55 -9.50 -35.64 3.33
N LEU A 56 -9.13 -36.02 4.55
CA LEU A 56 -10.04 -36.51 5.56
C LEU A 56 -10.90 -35.40 6.15
N MET A 57 -10.41 -34.14 6.14
CA MET A 57 -11.05 -32.98 6.75
C MET A 57 -11.98 -32.26 5.78
N LYS A 58 -11.92 -32.58 4.48
CA LYS A 58 -12.68 -31.89 3.40
C LYS A 58 -12.49 -30.38 3.40
N LEU A 59 -11.22 -29.97 3.52
CA LEU A 59 -10.83 -28.57 3.64
C LEU A 59 -11.25 -27.75 2.41
N GLU A 60 -11.51 -26.47 2.60
CA GLU A 60 -11.73 -25.52 1.50
C GLU A 60 -10.41 -25.10 0.85
N ASP A 61 -10.49 -24.53 -0.36
CA ASP A 61 -9.30 -23.97 -1.05
C ASP A 61 -8.74 -22.80 -0.25
N GLY A 62 -7.45 -22.83 -0.01
CA GLY A 62 -6.73 -21.83 0.79
C GLY A 62 -6.55 -22.21 2.25
N GLU A 63 -7.25 -23.21 2.76
CA GLU A 63 -7.04 -23.72 4.12
C GLU A 63 -5.72 -24.45 4.26
N MET A 64 -5.23 -24.55 5.49
CA MET A 64 -3.94 -25.15 5.83
C MET A 64 -4.12 -26.58 6.36
N ASP A 65 -3.26 -27.48 5.89
CA ASP A 65 -3.15 -28.86 6.37
C ASP A 65 -1.69 -29.22 6.63
N ILE A 66 -1.46 -30.36 7.25
CA ILE A 66 -0.11 -30.90 7.52
C ILE A 66 0.04 -32.20 6.75
N CYS A 67 1.09 -32.29 5.93
CA CYS A 67 1.40 -33.53 5.25
C CYS A 67 1.71 -34.64 6.26
N PRO A 68 0.93 -35.75 6.29
CA PRO A 68 1.15 -36.82 7.27
C PRO A 68 2.46 -37.57 7.05
N ASN A 69 3.08 -37.44 5.88
CA ASN A 69 4.33 -38.13 5.56
C ASN A 69 5.58 -37.34 5.95
N CYS A 70 5.61 -36.01 5.75
CA CYS A 70 6.81 -35.18 5.96
C CYS A 70 6.63 -34.05 6.98
N GLY A 71 5.40 -33.84 7.50
CA GLY A 71 5.10 -32.81 8.49
C GLY A 71 5.08 -31.38 7.92
N THR A 72 5.17 -31.19 6.61
CA THR A 72 5.14 -29.86 5.99
C THR A 72 3.74 -29.26 6.05
N HIS A 73 3.63 -28.00 6.47
CA HIS A 73 2.39 -27.23 6.38
C HIS A 73 2.08 -26.93 4.91
N LEU A 74 0.87 -27.25 4.48
CA LEU A 74 0.44 -27.14 3.10
C LEU A 74 -0.78 -26.23 3.01
N LYS A 75 -0.75 -25.28 2.08
CA LYS A 75 -1.94 -24.58 1.64
C LYS A 75 -2.67 -25.42 0.59
N ILE A 76 -3.92 -25.76 0.81
CA ILE A 76 -4.67 -26.63 -0.09
C ILE A 76 -5.14 -25.84 -1.32
N GLU A 77 -4.89 -26.40 -2.51
CA GLU A 77 -5.35 -25.84 -3.79
C GLU A 77 -5.97 -26.94 -4.66
N THR A 78 -7.22 -26.75 -5.05
CA THR A 78 -7.89 -27.65 -6.02
C THR A 78 -7.43 -27.31 -7.43
N THR A 79 -6.72 -28.24 -8.07
CA THR A 79 -6.08 -27.98 -9.36
C THR A 79 -5.84 -29.25 -10.14
N THR A 80 -5.70 -29.11 -11.45
CA THR A 80 -5.26 -30.19 -12.35
C THR A 80 -3.75 -30.14 -12.65
N ARG A 81 -3.03 -29.18 -12.08
CA ARG A 81 -1.57 -29.05 -12.27
C ARG A 81 -0.85 -30.30 -11.76
N LYS A 82 0.13 -30.76 -12.54
CA LYS A 82 1.01 -31.88 -12.18
C LYS A 82 2.43 -31.43 -11.87
N SER A 83 2.73 -30.17 -12.07
CA SER A 83 4.04 -29.58 -11.81
C SER A 83 3.89 -28.13 -11.38
N CYS A 84 4.84 -27.66 -10.59
CA CYS A 84 4.96 -26.24 -10.28
C CYS A 84 6.44 -25.86 -10.18
N ARG A 85 6.71 -24.60 -10.52
CA ARG A 85 7.98 -23.94 -10.26
C ARG A 85 7.69 -22.71 -9.44
N ASP A 86 8.49 -22.49 -8.39
CA ASP A 86 8.35 -21.36 -7.51
C ASP A 86 9.71 -20.82 -7.09
N ASN A 87 9.79 -19.51 -6.82
CA ASN A 87 11.03 -18.82 -6.53
C ASN A 87 10.82 -17.91 -5.33
N GLU A 88 11.67 -18.05 -4.31
CA GLU A 88 11.61 -17.21 -3.12
C GLU A 88 13.01 -16.85 -2.61
N TYR A 89 13.03 -15.99 -1.58
CA TYR A 89 14.25 -15.54 -0.96
C TYR A 89 14.22 -15.71 0.55
N PHE A 90 15.39 -15.95 1.15
CA PHE A 90 15.60 -15.72 2.57
C PHE A 90 16.92 -15.02 2.80
N ASN A 91 17.05 -14.39 3.95
CA ASN A 91 18.28 -13.71 4.30
C ASN A 91 18.90 -14.24 5.60
N ILE A 92 20.23 -14.09 5.69
CA ILE A 92 21.02 -14.35 6.88
C ILE A 92 21.75 -13.07 7.25
N ILE A 93 21.55 -12.60 8.48
CA ILE A 93 22.21 -11.42 9.03
C ILE A 93 23.38 -11.87 9.89
N THR A 94 24.59 -11.46 9.51
CA THR A 94 25.84 -11.84 10.20
C THR A 94 26.81 -10.68 10.25
N THR A 95 27.96 -10.90 10.89
CA THR A 95 29.07 -9.96 10.96
C THR A 95 30.33 -10.59 10.42
N CYS A 96 31.20 -9.81 9.80
CA CYS A 96 32.49 -10.24 9.32
C CYS A 96 33.50 -9.09 9.42
N HIS A 97 34.56 -9.25 10.22
CA HIS A 97 35.69 -8.30 10.33
C HIS A 97 35.26 -6.82 10.42
N GLY A 98 34.34 -6.51 11.32
CA GLY A 98 33.85 -5.14 11.53
C GLY A 98 32.76 -4.66 10.56
N PHE A 99 32.32 -5.51 9.64
CA PHE A 99 31.19 -5.25 8.79
C PHE A 99 29.92 -5.96 9.28
N GLN A 100 28.80 -5.31 9.16
CA GLN A 100 27.49 -5.93 9.14
C GLN A 100 27.25 -6.49 7.75
N VAL A 101 26.86 -7.78 7.66
CA VAL A 101 26.65 -8.45 6.38
C VAL A 101 25.24 -9.01 6.31
N PHE A 102 24.53 -8.64 5.25
CA PHE A 102 23.21 -9.14 4.91
C PHE A 102 23.37 -10.03 3.68
N ARG A 103 23.14 -11.33 3.86
CA ARG A 103 23.32 -12.35 2.82
C ARG A 103 21.96 -12.79 2.33
N TYR A 104 21.68 -12.70 1.04
CA TYR A 104 20.41 -13.08 0.44
C TYR A 104 20.59 -14.33 -0.41
N PHE A 105 19.74 -15.30 -0.14
CA PHE A 105 19.72 -16.59 -0.81
C PHE A 105 18.45 -16.73 -1.61
N TYR A 106 18.59 -16.99 -2.90
CA TYR A 106 17.52 -17.33 -3.81
C TYR A 106 17.25 -18.82 -3.72
N ILE A 107 15.97 -19.20 -3.65
CA ILE A 107 15.51 -20.58 -3.66
C ILE A 107 14.65 -20.75 -4.91
N ARG A 108 14.96 -21.74 -5.74
CA ARG A 108 14.09 -22.22 -6.80
C ARG A 108 13.63 -23.62 -6.48
N LYS A 109 12.32 -23.81 -6.40
CA LYS A 109 11.62 -25.09 -6.23
C LYS A 109 11.13 -25.57 -7.59
N GLU A 110 11.36 -26.82 -7.90
CA GLU A 110 10.76 -27.50 -9.06
C GLU A 110 10.11 -28.79 -8.56
N PHE A 111 8.82 -28.91 -8.81
CA PHE A 111 8.01 -30.05 -8.39
C PHE A 111 7.34 -30.67 -9.61
N HIS A 112 7.33 -32.01 -9.66
CA HIS A 112 6.57 -32.83 -10.57
C HIS A 112 5.85 -33.93 -9.81
N SER A 113 4.57 -34.14 -10.10
CA SER A 113 3.75 -35.17 -9.45
C SER A 113 4.43 -36.54 -9.49
N GLY A 114 4.40 -37.25 -8.36
CA GLY A 114 5.04 -38.55 -8.18
C GLY A 114 6.53 -38.51 -7.84
N LYS A 115 7.11 -37.31 -7.68
CA LYS A 115 8.52 -37.14 -7.27
C LYS A 115 8.60 -36.13 -6.13
N GLU A 116 9.62 -36.28 -5.27
CA GLU A 116 10.01 -35.24 -4.33
C GLU A 116 10.44 -33.97 -5.08
N ALA A 117 10.13 -32.79 -4.49
CA ALA A 117 10.57 -31.53 -5.07
C ALA A 117 12.09 -31.38 -5.04
N SER A 118 12.65 -30.82 -6.10
CA SER A 118 14.03 -30.39 -6.14
C SER A 118 14.17 -28.91 -5.75
N TYR A 119 15.25 -28.59 -5.03
CA TYR A 119 15.53 -27.23 -4.60
C TYR A 119 16.94 -26.80 -5.01
N CYS A 120 17.03 -25.71 -5.76
CA CYS A 120 18.28 -25.02 -6.03
C CYS A 120 18.38 -23.79 -5.13
N ILE A 121 19.40 -23.72 -4.28
CA ILE A 121 19.63 -22.57 -3.40
C ILE A 121 20.98 -21.95 -3.73
N ARG A 122 20.96 -20.65 -4.05
CA ARG A 122 22.19 -19.90 -4.39
C ARG A 122 22.22 -18.57 -3.64
N GLU A 123 23.37 -18.22 -3.11
CA GLU A 123 23.62 -16.86 -2.60
C GLU A 123 23.71 -15.91 -3.80
N VAL A 124 22.84 -14.89 -3.83
CA VAL A 124 22.71 -13.99 -4.98
C VAL A 124 23.13 -12.57 -4.68
N VAL A 125 23.00 -12.13 -3.41
CA VAL A 125 23.40 -10.77 -2.97
C VAL A 125 24.01 -10.82 -1.58
N GLN A 126 25.06 -10.02 -1.39
CA GLN A 126 25.64 -9.69 -0.09
C GLN A 126 25.71 -8.16 0.02
N ASN A 127 25.07 -7.58 1.02
CA ASN A 127 25.25 -6.18 1.36
C ASN A 127 26.20 -6.07 2.57
N TRP A 128 27.29 -5.36 2.36
CA TRP A 128 28.36 -5.14 3.33
C TRP A 128 28.29 -3.73 3.86
N MET A 129 27.98 -3.54 5.12
CA MET A 129 27.80 -2.23 5.73
C MET A 129 28.83 -2.02 6.86
N SER A 130 29.55 -0.90 6.79
CA SER A 130 30.43 -0.45 7.87
C SER A 130 29.66 0.25 8.98
N ALA A 131 30.29 0.42 10.14
CA ALA A 131 29.66 1.03 11.31
C ALA A 131 29.23 2.50 11.14
N ASP A 132 29.72 3.19 10.10
CA ASP A 132 29.35 4.55 9.72
C ASP A 132 28.24 4.60 8.64
N GLY A 133 27.64 3.46 8.33
CA GLY A 133 26.51 3.36 7.38
C GLY A 133 26.92 3.29 5.90
N LYS A 134 28.21 3.37 5.59
CA LYS A 134 28.67 3.15 4.20
C LYS A 134 28.49 1.68 3.85
N PHE A 135 27.88 1.40 2.70
CA PHE A 135 27.68 0.03 2.27
C PHE A 135 28.11 -0.21 0.82
N LYS A 136 28.41 -1.46 0.53
CA LYS A 136 28.69 -1.97 -0.81
C LYS A 136 27.95 -3.27 -1.04
N THR A 137 27.50 -3.44 -2.27
CA THR A 137 26.77 -4.64 -2.72
C THR A 137 27.71 -5.52 -3.52
N MET A 138 27.75 -6.81 -3.17
CA MET A 138 28.24 -7.87 -4.03
C MET A 138 27.04 -8.70 -4.49
N ALA A 139 26.93 -8.97 -5.79
CA ALA A 139 25.82 -9.75 -6.31
C ALA A 139 26.22 -10.54 -7.55
N LEU A 140 25.46 -11.59 -7.85
CA LEU A 140 25.47 -12.22 -9.15
C LEU A 140 25.02 -11.23 -10.21
N LEU A 141 25.27 -11.55 -11.48
CA LEU A 141 24.70 -10.77 -12.57
C LEU A 141 23.18 -10.98 -12.61
N ALA A 142 22.41 -9.88 -12.56
CA ALA A 142 20.99 -9.89 -12.82
C ALA A 142 20.74 -9.51 -14.29
N ASN A 143 19.82 -10.21 -14.97
CA ASN A 143 19.37 -9.84 -16.30
C ASN A 143 18.68 -8.47 -16.29
N MET A 144 18.69 -7.77 -17.42
CA MET A 144 18.19 -6.38 -17.53
C MET A 144 16.70 -6.21 -17.23
N HIS A 145 15.89 -7.27 -17.30
CA HIS A 145 14.47 -7.26 -17.00
C HIS A 145 14.19 -7.65 -15.55
N SER A 146 14.57 -6.79 -14.62
CA SER A 146 14.45 -6.96 -13.17
C SER A 146 13.01 -7.11 -12.62
N TYR A 147 11.98 -7.04 -13.45
CA TYR A 147 10.59 -7.30 -13.07
C TYR A 147 10.30 -8.74 -12.67
N TYR A 148 11.17 -9.69 -13.01
CA TYR A 148 11.02 -11.10 -12.67
C TYR A 148 11.96 -11.48 -11.53
N ARG A 149 11.39 -12.06 -10.47
CA ARG A 149 12.14 -12.54 -9.29
C ARG A 149 13.20 -13.61 -9.61
N ASP A 150 13.27 -14.13 -10.82
CA ASP A 150 14.18 -15.18 -11.30
C ASP A 150 15.27 -14.68 -12.27
N ALA A 151 15.48 -13.39 -12.33
CA ALA A 151 16.41 -12.74 -13.30
C ALA A 151 17.90 -13.00 -13.04
N TRP A 152 18.28 -13.93 -12.16
CA TRP A 152 19.67 -14.19 -11.81
C TRP A 152 20.40 -15.07 -12.81
N CYS A 153 21.60 -14.64 -13.22
CA CYS A 153 22.54 -15.50 -13.96
C CYS A 153 23.28 -16.40 -12.96
N LEU A 154 22.67 -17.54 -12.60
CA LEU A 154 23.17 -18.42 -11.51
C LEU A 154 24.56 -19.01 -11.77
N GLY A 155 25.07 -18.98 -13.01
CA GLY A 155 26.42 -19.41 -13.39
C GLY A 155 27.50 -18.34 -13.19
N THR A 156 27.14 -17.14 -12.73
CA THR A 156 28.12 -16.05 -12.49
C THR A 156 28.59 -16.02 -11.04
N ASP A 157 29.67 -15.30 -10.78
CA ASP A 157 30.20 -15.10 -9.44
C ASP A 157 29.67 -13.83 -8.79
N LEU A 158 29.76 -13.76 -7.45
CA LEU A 158 29.46 -12.56 -6.70
C LEU A 158 30.54 -11.51 -6.97
N GLU A 159 30.15 -10.37 -7.54
CA GLU A 159 31.04 -9.25 -7.84
C GLU A 159 30.49 -7.95 -7.25
N ILE A 160 31.36 -6.96 -7.08
CA ILE A 160 30.95 -5.62 -6.69
C ILE A 160 30.00 -5.04 -7.74
N ARG A 161 28.82 -4.62 -7.29
CA ARG A 161 27.77 -3.99 -8.12
C ARG A 161 27.51 -2.56 -7.67
N ALA A 162 26.80 -1.81 -8.51
CA ALA A 162 26.31 -0.48 -8.14
C ALA A 162 25.20 -0.58 -7.08
N ASN A 163 25.26 0.27 -6.06
CA ASN A 163 24.30 0.21 -4.94
C ASN A 163 22.91 0.78 -5.30
N ASP A 164 22.82 1.57 -6.36
CA ASP A 164 21.63 2.29 -6.81
C ASP A 164 20.72 1.47 -7.73
N LYS A 165 21.14 0.27 -8.13
CA LYS A 165 20.32 -0.60 -8.99
C LYS A 165 19.33 -1.40 -8.16
N GLU A 166 18.05 -1.18 -8.43
CA GLU A 166 16.91 -1.84 -7.78
C GLU A 166 17.00 -3.37 -7.82
N ALA A 167 17.53 -3.94 -8.90
CA ALA A 167 17.71 -5.40 -9.05
C ALA A 167 18.52 -6.07 -7.91
N TYR A 168 19.33 -5.31 -7.17
CA TYR A 168 20.12 -5.81 -6.05
C TYR A 168 19.50 -5.50 -4.68
N HIS A 169 18.31 -4.87 -4.64
CA HIS A 169 17.54 -4.62 -3.43
C HIS A 169 16.48 -5.70 -3.27
N ILE A 170 16.78 -6.70 -2.47
CA ILE A 170 15.85 -7.82 -2.24
C ILE A 170 15.02 -7.52 -1.00
N GLY A 171 13.72 -7.24 -1.20
CA GLY A 171 12.72 -7.26 -0.12
C GLY A 171 12.43 -8.72 0.24
N CYS A 172 12.75 -9.13 1.47
CA CYS A 172 12.61 -10.49 1.93
C CYS A 172 12.20 -10.52 3.40
N ASP A 173 11.03 -11.09 3.68
CA ASP A 173 10.50 -11.23 5.04
C ASP A 173 11.11 -12.43 5.77
N ALA A 174 11.47 -13.49 5.06
CA ALA A 174 12.08 -14.67 5.61
C ALA A 174 13.53 -14.40 6.03
N CYS A 175 13.73 -14.14 7.30
CA CYS A 175 15.06 -13.91 7.89
C CYS A 175 15.43 -15.02 8.87
N TYR A 176 16.57 -15.66 8.64
CA TYR A 176 17.05 -16.73 9.52
C TYR A 176 17.11 -16.26 10.98
N PRO A 177 16.57 -17.02 11.96
CA PRO A 177 16.38 -16.53 13.34
C PRO A 177 17.68 -16.15 14.06
N VAL A 178 18.79 -16.86 13.78
CA VAL A 178 20.09 -16.60 14.43
C VAL A 178 20.76 -15.43 13.72
N ARG A 179 20.62 -14.25 14.29
CA ARG A 179 21.14 -12.98 13.75
C ARG A 179 22.32 -12.49 14.56
N ARG A 180 23.34 -11.98 13.88
CA ARG A 180 24.51 -11.35 14.51
C ARG A 180 24.59 -9.90 14.09
N TYR A 181 24.73 -9.00 15.06
CA TYR A 181 24.80 -7.55 14.82
C TYR A 181 26.10 -6.97 15.35
N LEU A 182 26.61 -5.95 14.69
CA LEU A 182 27.75 -5.19 15.19
C LEU A 182 27.37 -4.47 16.50
N SER A 183 28.26 -4.52 17.48
CA SER A 183 28.10 -3.77 18.73
C SER A 183 28.05 -2.26 18.52
N ALA A 184 28.66 -1.77 17.44
CA ALA A 184 28.67 -0.37 17.03
C ALA A 184 27.26 0.21 16.82
N TRP A 185 26.25 -0.59 16.48
CA TRP A 185 24.87 -0.10 16.30
C TRP A 185 24.22 0.41 17.60
N LYS A 186 24.77 0.03 18.77
CA LYS A 186 24.31 0.52 20.08
C LYS A 186 24.40 2.05 20.19
N LYS A 187 25.39 2.69 19.56
CA LYS A 187 25.55 4.16 19.58
C LYS A 187 24.35 4.90 18.96
N TYR A 188 23.68 4.27 17.98
CA TYR A 188 22.47 4.81 17.34
C TYR A 188 21.17 4.47 18.08
N GLY A 189 21.25 3.77 19.22
CA GLY A 189 20.08 3.38 20.01
C GLY A 189 19.54 1.97 19.71
N PHE A 190 20.24 1.18 18.89
CA PHE A 190 19.82 -0.20 18.59
C PHE A 190 19.91 -1.12 19.81
N LYS A 191 18.78 -1.78 20.14
CA LYS A 191 18.60 -2.69 21.27
C LYS A 191 18.28 -4.14 20.85
N GLY A 192 18.73 -4.55 19.65
CA GLY A 192 18.55 -5.93 19.16
C GLY A 192 17.29 -6.19 18.33
N LYS A 193 16.41 -5.20 18.12
CA LYS A 193 15.17 -5.32 17.33
C LYS A 193 15.14 -4.30 16.20
N VAL A 194 14.73 -4.73 15.02
CA VAL A 194 14.57 -3.88 13.82
C VAL A 194 13.13 -3.41 13.59
N HIS A 195 12.21 -3.69 14.52
CA HIS A 195 10.83 -3.19 14.57
C HIS A 195 10.03 -3.37 13.28
N SER A 196 10.09 -4.57 12.68
CA SER A 196 9.41 -4.92 11.41
C SER A 196 9.85 -4.06 10.21
N ILE A 197 11.09 -3.58 10.24
CA ILE A 197 11.74 -2.89 9.13
C ILE A 197 12.78 -3.83 8.52
N TYR A 198 12.97 -3.81 7.21
CA TYR A 198 14.06 -4.56 6.58
C TYR A 198 15.41 -4.10 7.17
N ALA A 199 16.19 -5.07 7.64
CA ALA A 199 17.36 -4.76 8.45
C ALA A 199 18.39 -3.89 7.73
N LEU A 200 18.59 -4.07 6.43
CA LEU A 200 19.49 -3.22 5.63
C LEU A 200 19.03 -1.75 5.65
N ASP A 201 17.75 -1.50 5.37
CA ASP A 201 17.18 -0.15 5.34
C ASP A 201 17.18 0.49 6.72
N PHE A 202 16.84 -0.31 7.74
CA PHE A 202 16.90 0.12 9.14
C PHE A 202 18.29 0.65 9.52
N PHE A 203 19.36 -0.16 9.35
CA PHE A 203 20.71 0.24 9.73
C PHE A 203 21.25 1.35 8.86
N ARG A 204 20.96 1.35 7.57
CA ARG A 204 21.31 2.42 6.66
C ARG A 204 20.71 3.75 7.12
N LEU A 205 19.42 3.78 7.43
CA LEU A 205 18.72 5.00 7.78
C LEU A 205 19.19 5.54 9.14
N ILE A 206 19.25 4.72 10.19
CA ILE A 206 19.66 5.18 11.52
C ILE A 206 21.12 5.65 11.59
N SER A 207 21.97 5.19 10.67
CA SER A 207 23.39 5.58 10.60
C SER A 207 23.66 6.80 9.72
N THR A 208 22.71 7.20 8.87
CA THR A 208 22.88 8.30 7.91
C THR A 208 21.95 9.49 8.16
N ASP A 209 20.85 9.30 8.92
CA ASP A 209 19.88 10.36 9.20
C ASP A 209 19.64 10.49 10.72
N SER A 210 19.99 11.65 11.26
CA SER A 210 19.85 11.95 12.70
C SER A 210 18.41 11.98 13.17
N THR A 211 17.44 12.23 12.28
CA THR A 211 16.01 12.16 12.59
C THR A 211 15.61 10.72 12.89
N ALA A 212 16.03 9.77 12.05
CA ALA A 212 15.77 8.35 12.25
C ALA A 212 16.43 7.81 13.53
N GLU A 213 17.68 8.22 13.80
CA GLU A 213 18.37 7.91 15.05
C GLU A 213 17.58 8.42 16.26
N THR A 214 17.08 9.66 16.21
CA THR A 214 16.29 10.27 17.29
C THR A 214 14.98 9.53 17.49
N LEU A 215 14.27 9.19 16.44
CA LEU A 215 13.03 8.38 16.52
C LEU A 215 13.28 7.03 17.19
N LEU A 216 14.35 6.34 16.80
CA LEU A 216 14.72 5.06 17.42
C LEU A 216 14.99 5.19 18.92
N LYS A 217 15.81 6.19 19.32
CA LYS A 217 16.17 6.44 20.72
C LYS A 217 14.96 6.84 21.56
N ALA A 218 14.01 7.56 20.96
CA ALA A 218 12.77 7.99 21.61
C ALA A 218 11.66 6.91 21.62
N GLY A 219 11.89 5.72 21.04
CA GLY A 219 10.90 4.66 20.99
C GLY A 219 9.75 4.89 20.00
N GLN A 220 9.88 5.83 19.08
CA GLN A 220 8.88 6.18 18.05
C GLN A 220 8.98 5.21 16.85
N TYR A 221 8.72 3.91 17.08
CA TYR A 221 9.00 2.87 16.10
C TYR A 221 8.09 2.92 14.87
N GLU A 222 6.82 3.33 15.04
CA GLU A 222 5.89 3.47 13.91
C GLU A 222 6.26 4.61 12.99
N LEU A 223 6.66 5.77 13.57
CA LEU A 223 7.19 6.89 12.79
C LEU A 223 8.50 6.51 12.08
N LEU A 224 9.36 5.74 12.73
CA LEU A 224 10.60 5.23 12.12
C LEU A 224 10.28 4.27 10.96
N ARG A 225 9.28 3.39 11.10
CA ARG A 225 8.82 2.49 10.04
C ARG A 225 8.30 3.28 8.83
N MET A 226 7.48 4.28 9.09
CA MET A 226 6.98 5.20 8.06
C MET A 226 8.12 5.93 7.34
N PHE A 227 9.15 6.36 8.08
CA PHE A 227 10.33 6.99 7.50
C PHE A 227 11.09 6.02 6.56
N CYS A 228 11.33 4.78 7.02
CA CYS A 228 11.97 3.73 6.21
C CYS A 228 11.16 3.36 4.95
N ALA A 229 9.83 3.47 5.01
CA ALA A 229 8.92 3.24 3.89
C ALA A 229 8.89 4.39 2.86
N GLY A 230 9.84 5.33 2.91
CA GLY A 230 9.97 6.42 1.95
C GLY A 230 9.16 7.70 2.28
N LYS A 231 8.41 7.72 3.38
CA LYS A 231 7.64 8.88 3.82
C LYS A 231 8.45 9.86 4.69
N GLY A 232 9.73 9.99 4.41
CA GLY A 232 10.62 10.87 5.18
C GLY A 232 10.29 12.36 5.08
N TYR A 233 9.64 12.78 3.99
CA TYR A 233 9.20 14.15 3.83
C TYR A 233 8.14 14.53 4.88
N GLU A 234 7.11 13.70 5.06
CA GLU A 234 6.04 13.93 6.05
C GLU A 234 6.61 14.00 7.47
N ILE A 235 7.52 13.09 7.81
CA ILE A 235 8.22 13.10 9.10
C ILE A 235 8.98 14.41 9.30
N LYS A 236 9.74 14.86 8.30
CA LYS A 236 10.53 16.10 8.40
C LYS A 236 9.65 17.35 8.45
N ARG A 237 8.56 17.40 7.68
CA ARG A 237 7.57 18.48 7.73
C ARG A 237 6.93 18.59 9.12
N THR A 238 6.59 17.47 9.74
CA THR A 238 5.89 17.39 11.02
C THR A 238 6.87 17.32 12.22
N TRP A 239 8.17 17.42 11.97
CA TRP A 239 9.22 17.25 12.98
C TRP A 239 9.07 18.13 14.24
N PRO A 240 8.63 19.41 14.15
CA PRO A 240 8.38 20.23 15.35
C PRO A 240 7.33 19.59 16.27
N THR A 241 6.24 19.09 15.71
CA THR A 241 5.16 18.40 16.45
C THR A 241 5.62 17.08 17.05
N ILE A 242 6.36 16.26 16.27
CA ILE A 242 6.94 15.00 16.75
C ILE A 242 7.86 15.24 17.96
N LYS A 243 8.64 16.33 17.96
CA LYS A 243 9.46 16.70 19.11
C LYS A 243 8.63 17.02 20.36
N ILE A 244 7.44 17.60 20.22
CA ILE A 244 6.53 17.81 21.34
C ILE A 244 6.05 16.45 21.89
N CYS A 245 5.64 15.53 21.04
CA CYS A 245 5.26 14.18 21.45
C CYS A 245 6.38 13.49 22.24
N MET A 246 7.60 13.52 21.74
CA MET A 246 8.76 12.90 22.42
C MET A 246 9.03 13.53 23.79
N ARG A 247 8.94 14.86 23.92
CA ARG A 247 9.14 15.59 25.20
C ARG A 247 8.08 15.25 26.23
N ASN A 248 6.87 14.91 25.79
CA ASN A 248 5.75 14.52 26.65
C ASN A 248 5.59 13.01 26.80
N ASN A 249 6.60 12.23 26.41
CA ASN A 249 6.57 10.76 26.42
C ASN A 249 5.38 10.14 25.67
N TYR A 250 4.81 10.88 24.72
CA TYR A 250 3.74 10.38 23.87
C TYR A 250 4.31 9.58 22.72
N VAL A 251 3.92 8.30 22.60
CA VAL A 251 4.34 7.41 21.51
C VAL A 251 3.21 7.27 20.50
N VAL A 252 3.48 7.67 19.27
CA VAL A 252 2.54 7.52 18.16
C VAL A 252 2.46 6.05 17.77
N LYS A 253 1.32 5.39 18.05
CA LYS A 253 1.08 3.96 17.77
C LYS A 253 0.41 3.73 16.43
N ASP A 254 -0.45 4.64 16.02
CA ASP A 254 -1.11 4.63 14.70
C ASP A 254 -0.72 5.92 13.97
N THR A 255 0.21 5.80 13.04
CA THR A 255 0.71 6.95 12.29
C THR A 255 -0.33 7.52 11.34
N SER A 256 -1.11 6.67 10.66
CA SER A 256 -2.12 7.12 9.70
C SER A 256 -3.17 8.00 10.40
N MET A 257 -3.78 7.46 11.44
CA MET A 257 -4.79 8.18 12.20
C MET A 257 -4.23 9.44 12.88
N TRP A 258 -2.97 9.38 13.38
CA TRP A 258 -2.37 10.54 14.03
C TRP A 258 -2.08 11.68 13.04
N PHE A 259 -1.63 11.39 11.81
CA PHE A 259 -1.45 12.42 10.79
C PHE A 259 -2.78 13.01 10.33
N ASP A 260 -3.81 12.18 10.11
CA ASP A 260 -5.17 12.65 9.79
C ASP A 260 -5.72 13.55 10.93
N TYR A 261 -5.47 13.17 12.17
CA TYR A 261 -5.85 13.98 13.33
C TYR A 261 -5.12 15.34 13.37
N LEU A 262 -3.83 15.39 13.03
CA LEU A 262 -3.09 16.66 12.94
C LEU A 262 -3.66 17.56 11.85
N ASP A 263 -4.07 17.00 10.72
CA ASP A 263 -4.70 17.78 9.64
C ASP A 263 -6.06 18.35 10.10
N LEU A 264 -6.86 17.58 10.82
CA LEU A 264 -8.11 18.05 11.45
C LEU A 264 -7.88 19.18 12.44
N LEU A 265 -6.83 19.07 13.27
CA LEU A 265 -6.43 20.15 14.19
C LEU A 265 -6.03 21.41 13.43
N GLY A 266 -5.29 21.26 12.32
CA GLY A 266 -4.89 22.36 11.44
C GLY A 266 -6.10 23.07 10.83
N ASP A 267 -7.08 22.31 10.31
CA ASP A 267 -8.34 22.83 9.76
C ASP A 267 -9.16 23.63 10.79
N GLU A 268 -9.03 23.26 12.07
CA GLU A 268 -9.66 23.96 13.22
C GLU A 268 -8.77 25.07 13.80
N GLY A 269 -7.62 25.38 13.19
CA GLY A 269 -6.70 26.43 13.62
C GLY A 269 -6.03 26.19 14.97
N LYS A 270 -5.87 24.91 15.37
CA LYS A 270 -5.21 24.54 16.62
C LYS A 270 -3.70 24.61 16.49
N ASP A 271 -3.03 25.00 17.57
CA ASP A 271 -1.56 25.03 17.60
C ASP A 271 -0.97 23.63 17.71
N LEU A 272 -0.36 23.17 16.63
CA LEU A 272 0.31 21.87 16.53
C LEU A 272 1.62 21.78 17.34
N ARG A 273 2.00 22.86 18.05
CA ARG A 273 3.11 22.86 19.00
C ARG A 273 2.65 22.76 20.45
N ASN A 274 1.36 22.66 20.68
CA ASN A 274 0.78 22.49 22.01
C ASN A 274 0.52 21.01 22.30
N ALA A 275 1.19 20.49 23.33
CA ALA A 275 1.07 19.08 23.74
C ALA A 275 -0.38 18.65 24.05
N HIS A 276 -1.20 19.55 24.60
CA HIS A 276 -2.61 19.29 24.89
C HIS A 276 -3.38 18.83 23.65
N TYR A 277 -3.06 19.38 22.47
CA TYR A 277 -3.72 18.97 21.23
C TYR A 277 -3.06 17.76 20.60
N VAL A 278 -1.72 17.76 20.47
CA VAL A 278 -1.03 16.76 19.63
C VAL A 278 -0.71 15.44 20.33
N CYS A 279 -0.93 15.37 21.66
CA CYS A 279 -0.71 14.19 22.50
C CYS A 279 -2.01 13.78 23.21
N PRO A 280 -3.08 13.39 22.50
CA PRO A 280 -4.34 13.03 23.16
C PRO A 280 -4.20 11.72 23.95
N ASP A 281 -4.87 11.63 25.10
CA ASP A 281 -4.91 10.39 25.90
C ASP A 281 -5.54 9.22 25.09
N ASN A 282 -6.55 9.53 24.30
CA ASN A 282 -7.18 8.58 23.38
C ASN A 282 -7.27 9.18 21.97
N LEU A 283 -6.44 8.70 21.05
CA LEU A 283 -6.38 9.21 19.70
C LEU A 283 -7.68 8.99 18.92
N ASN A 284 -8.32 7.81 19.05
CA ASN A 284 -9.57 7.50 18.34
C ASN A 284 -10.67 8.49 18.75
N SER A 285 -10.88 8.67 20.06
CA SER A 285 -11.91 9.60 20.56
C SER A 285 -11.65 11.04 20.15
N ALA A 286 -10.39 11.48 20.18
CA ALA A 286 -10.00 12.82 19.77
C ALA A 286 -10.18 13.03 18.26
N HIS A 287 -9.78 12.07 17.45
CA HIS A 287 -9.98 12.07 16.00
C HIS A 287 -11.48 12.16 15.65
N ASP A 288 -12.31 11.27 16.24
CA ASP A 288 -13.75 11.23 15.97
C ASP A 288 -14.45 12.52 16.36
N PHE A 289 -14.02 13.15 17.47
CA PHE A 289 -14.53 14.46 17.91
C PHE A 289 -14.29 15.54 16.84
N TYR A 290 -13.08 15.64 16.29
CA TYR A 290 -12.77 16.66 15.28
C TYR A 290 -13.35 16.31 13.90
N MET A 291 -13.45 15.04 13.55
CA MET A 291 -14.17 14.58 12.35
C MET A 291 -15.63 14.99 12.38
N GLU A 292 -16.31 14.78 13.51
CA GLU A 292 -17.72 15.18 13.65
C GLU A 292 -17.89 16.71 13.58
N ARG A 293 -16.95 17.47 14.16
CA ARG A 293 -16.96 18.93 14.03
C ARG A 293 -16.80 19.38 12.58
N LYS A 294 -15.88 18.80 11.85
CA LYS A 294 -15.66 19.07 10.42
C LYS A 294 -16.92 18.77 9.62
N ARG A 295 -17.53 17.59 9.82
CA ARG A 295 -18.77 17.19 9.16
C ARG A 295 -19.91 18.18 9.42
N ARG A 296 -20.10 18.63 10.65
CA ARG A 296 -21.14 19.62 11.00
C ARG A 296 -20.89 20.97 10.33
N LYS A 297 -19.63 21.39 10.24
CA LYS A 297 -19.26 22.65 9.56
C LYS A 297 -19.56 22.58 8.07
N GLU A 298 -19.12 21.49 7.41
CA GLU A 298 -19.38 21.26 5.99
C GLU A 298 -20.88 21.16 5.68
N GLU A 299 -21.64 20.48 6.53
CA GLU A 299 -23.09 20.40 6.38
C GLU A 299 -23.77 21.78 6.51
N LYS A 300 -23.34 22.60 7.49
CA LYS A 300 -23.83 23.97 7.64
C LYS A 300 -23.51 24.82 6.42
N GLU A 301 -22.29 24.75 5.93
CA GLU A 301 -21.87 25.49 4.72
C GLU A 301 -22.63 25.03 3.47
N ARG A 302 -22.89 23.71 3.34
CA ARG A 302 -23.72 23.16 2.27
C ARG A 302 -25.13 23.71 2.36
N ARG A 303 -25.79 23.65 3.53
CA ARG A 303 -27.12 24.19 3.73
C ARG A 303 -27.21 25.69 3.39
N GLN A 304 -26.19 26.47 3.77
CA GLN A 304 -26.14 27.89 3.43
C GLN A 304 -26.00 28.14 1.90
N ARG A 305 -25.19 27.32 1.22
CA ARG A 305 -25.07 27.39 -0.24
C ARG A 305 -26.40 27.02 -0.92
N ASP A 306 -27.04 25.95 -0.45
CA ASP A 306 -28.32 25.51 -0.98
C ASP A 306 -29.40 26.57 -0.79
N MET A 307 -29.45 27.20 0.40
CA MET A 307 -30.40 28.30 0.66
C MET A 307 -30.17 29.50 -0.28
N LYS A 308 -28.91 29.95 -0.45
CA LYS A 308 -28.58 31.05 -1.36
C LYS A 308 -28.95 30.68 -2.80
N GLN A 309 -28.73 29.44 -3.22
CA GLN A 309 -29.13 28.97 -4.54
C GLN A 309 -30.64 28.97 -4.73
N MET A 310 -31.39 28.50 -3.70
CA MET A 310 -32.86 28.55 -3.71
C MET A 310 -33.43 30.00 -3.78
N GLU A 311 -32.84 30.94 -3.03
CA GLU A 311 -33.23 32.35 -3.10
C GLU A 311 -32.97 32.94 -4.50
N ALA A 312 -31.83 32.63 -5.10
CA ALA A 312 -31.51 33.06 -6.48
C ALA A 312 -32.50 32.44 -7.48
N LEU A 313 -32.85 31.18 -7.35
CA LEU A 313 -33.83 30.50 -8.20
C LEU A 313 -35.20 31.15 -8.10
N LYS A 314 -35.69 31.45 -6.90
CA LYS A 314 -36.99 32.18 -6.71
C LYS A 314 -37.01 33.52 -7.40
N LYS A 315 -35.89 34.25 -7.41
CA LYS A 315 -35.79 35.50 -8.17
C LYS A 315 -35.91 35.25 -9.69
N TYR A 316 -35.18 34.29 -10.21
CA TYR A 316 -35.24 33.92 -11.63
C TYR A 316 -36.63 33.41 -12.04
N GLU A 317 -37.30 32.66 -11.18
CA GLU A 317 -38.66 32.18 -11.41
C GLU A 317 -39.65 33.35 -11.65
N LYS A 318 -39.60 34.36 -10.78
CA LYS A 318 -40.40 35.57 -10.95
C LYS A 318 -40.06 36.34 -12.25
N GLU A 319 -38.77 36.40 -12.61
CA GLU A 319 -38.33 37.02 -13.87
C GLU A 319 -38.82 36.22 -15.09
N TYR A 320 -38.70 34.89 -15.02
CA TYR A 320 -39.17 33.97 -16.07
C TYR A 320 -40.68 34.07 -16.26
N GLU A 321 -41.46 33.98 -15.20
CA GLU A 321 -42.89 34.13 -15.22
C GLU A 321 -43.31 35.46 -15.86
N LYS A 322 -42.70 36.57 -15.44
CA LYS A 322 -42.97 37.90 -15.99
C LYS A 322 -42.68 37.98 -17.50
N LEU A 323 -41.67 37.31 -17.99
CA LEU A 323 -41.27 37.37 -19.41
C LEU A 323 -42.06 36.39 -20.29
N LYS A 324 -42.40 35.21 -19.73
CA LYS A 324 -42.91 34.08 -20.54
C LYS A 324 -44.37 33.72 -20.26
N SER A 325 -45.02 34.25 -19.21
CA SER A 325 -46.41 33.91 -18.84
C SER A 325 -47.39 34.04 -19.98
N ARG A 326 -47.20 35.00 -20.88
CA ARG A 326 -48.05 35.17 -22.09
C ARG A 326 -48.03 33.96 -23.03
N PHE A 327 -47.08 33.03 -22.90
CA PHE A 327 -46.98 31.85 -23.73
C PHE A 327 -47.40 30.59 -22.97
N PHE A 328 -47.72 30.64 -21.66
CA PHE A 328 -48.03 29.48 -20.84
C PHE A 328 -49.26 28.70 -21.24
N ASP A 329 -50.17 29.37 -21.99
CA ASP A 329 -51.38 28.73 -22.53
C ASP A 329 -51.14 28.11 -23.93
N LEU A 330 -49.92 28.22 -24.47
CA LEU A 330 -49.60 27.61 -25.75
C LEU A 330 -49.68 26.08 -25.63
N ASN A 331 -50.50 25.50 -26.51
CA ASN A 331 -50.64 24.05 -26.63
C ASN A 331 -50.75 23.71 -28.12
N ILE A 332 -49.75 23.01 -28.63
CA ILE A 332 -49.72 22.56 -30.02
C ILE A 332 -49.89 21.04 -29.98
N SER A 333 -50.91 20.52 -30.66
CA SER A 333 -51.18 19.07 -30.66
C SER A 333 -51.64 18.63 -32.06
N ASP A 334 -51.19 17.45 -32.46
CA ASP A 334 -51.66 16.71 -33.63
C ASP A 334 -52.63 15.55 -33.27
N GLY A 335 -53.01 15.46 -32.00
CA GLY A 335 -53.83 14.39 -31.46
C GLY A 335 -53.03 13.28 -30.75
N ASN A 336 -51.77 13.10 -31.10
CA ASN A 336 -50.87 12.09 -30.48
C ASN A 336 -49.77 12.77 -29.66
N ILE A 337 -49.17 13.82 -30.21
CA ILE A 337 -48.08 14.57 -29.56
C ILE A 337 -48.64 15.89 -29.04
N ILE A 338 -48.28 16.24 -27.83
CA ILE A 338 -48.61 17.52 -27.20
C ILE A 338 -47.31 18.27 -26.95
N ILE A 339 -47.23 19.52 -27.42
CA ILE A 339 -46.06 20.38 -27.18
C ILE A 339 -46.52 21.56 -26.33
N VAL A 340 -45.96 21.66 -25.14
CA VAL A 340 -46.29 22.69 -24.14
C VAL A 340 -45.03 23.39 -23.62
N PRO A 341 -45.13 24.70 -23.27
CA PRO A 341 -44.01 25.41 -22.68
C PRO A 341 -43.73 24.90 -21.24
N LEU A 342 -42.46 24.92 -20.87
CA LEU A 342 -42.08 24.73 -19.47
C LEU A 342 -42.48 26.02 -18.72
N LYS A 343 -43.30 25.85 -17.65
CA LYS A 343 -43.94 27.00 -16.96
C LYS A 343 -43.18 27.44 -15.71
N SER A 344 -42.36 26.57 -15.13
CA SER A 344 -41.63 26.83 -13.88
C SER A 344 -40.20 26.31 -13.95
N LEU A 345 -39.32 26.85 -13.09
CA LEU A 345 -37.97 26.34 -12.97
C LEU A 345 -37.92 24.88 -12.50
N ASP A 346 -38.92 24.43 -11.77
CA ASP A 346 -39.05 23.04 -11.38
C ASP A 346 -39.33 22.14 -12.59
N GLU A 347 -40.18 22.58 -13.53
CA GLU A 347 -40.40 21.86 -14.79
C GLU A 347 -39.10 21.80 -15.65
N PHE A 348 -38.29 22.88 -15.68
CA PHE A 348 -36.98 22.83 -16.33
C PHE A 348 -36.06 21.80 -15.69
N ARG A 349 -36.08 21.67 -14.36
CA ARG A 349 -35.28 20.71 -13.64
C ARG A 349 -35.74 19.26 -13.93
N GLN A 350 -37.06 19.02 -13.89
CA GLN A 350 -37.66 17.72 -14.21
C GLN A 350 -37.39 17.32 -15.66
N GLU A 351 -37.57 18.22 -16.62
CA GLU A 351 -37.29 18.00 -18.04
C GLU A 351 -35.83 17.61 -18.25
N GLY A 352 -34.89 18.34 -17.63
CA GLY A 352 -33.46 18.04 -17.71
C GLY A 352 -33.09 16.67 -17.10
N GLN A 353 -33.78 16.26 -16.05
CA GLN A 353 -33.58 14.95 -15.43
C GLN A 353 -34.15 13.82 -16.29
N ILE A 354 -35.37 13.96 -16.80
CA ILE A 354 -36.05 12.94 -17.60
C ILE A 354 -35.35 12.74 -18.93
N MET A 355 -35.01 13.87 -19.59
CA MET A 355 -34.43 13.85 -20.94
C MET A 355 -32.87 13.74 -20.91
N HIS A 356 -32.24 13.66 -19.74
CA HIS A 356 -30.80 13.58 -19.58
C HIS A 356 -29.99 14.67 -20.26
N HIS A 357 -30.47 15.90 -20.21
CA HIS A 357 -29.79 17.07 -20.81
C HIS A 357 -29.71 18.27 -19.86
N CYS A 358 -28.92 19.27 -20.25
CA CYS A 358 -28.50 20.37 -19.39
C CYS A 358 -29.41 21.62 -19.46
N VAL A 359 -30.71 21.53 -19.84
CA VAL A 359 -31.62 22.65 -19.99
C VAL A 359 -31.75 23.49 -18.71
N PHE A 360 -31.76 22.85 -17.53
CA PHE A 360 -31.79 23.54 -16.24
C PHE A 360 -30.38 24.03 -15.83
N THR A 361 -29.37 23.15 -15.90
CA THR A 361 -28.02 23.48 -15.45
C THR A 361 -27.33 24.56 -16.27
N ASN A 362 -27.67 24.68 -17.56
CA ASN A 362 -27.19 25.74 -18.43
C ASN A 362 -28.12 26.99 -18.41
N ASN A 363 -29.06 27.06 -17.46
CA ASN A 363 -29.91 28.22 -17.23
C ASN A 363 -30.70 28.70 -18.45
N TYR A 364 -31.27 27.81 -19.26
CA TYR A 364 -32.05 28.16 -20.44
C TYR A 364 -33.25 29.04 -20.10
N PHE A 365 -33.83 28.93 -18.91
CA PHE A 365 -34.87 29.81 -18.39
C PHE A 365 -34.49 31.31 -18.33
N ARG A 366 -33.19 31.64 -18.43
CA ARG A 366 -32.71 33.04 -18.47
C ARG A 366 -32.64 33.61 -19.87
N LYS A 367 -32.79 32.81 -20.91
CA LYS A 367 -32.78 33.29 -22.30
C LYS A 367 -34.06 34.09 -22.57
N LYS A 368 -33.88 35.35 -22.96
CA LYS A 368 -35.02 36.25 -23.18
C LYS A 368 -35.75 35.99 -24.50
N ASP A 369 -35.07 35.53 -25.49
CA ASP A 369 -35.41 35.44 -26.92
C ASP A 369 -35.82 34.01 -27.33
N SER A 370 -35.74 33.02 -26.44
CA SER A 370 -36.18 31.67 -26.73
C SER A 370 -37.22 31.18 -25.72
N LEU A 371 -38.10 30.30 -26.15
CA LEU A 371 -39.10 29.62 -25.35
C LEU A 371 -38.80 28.12 -25.37
N ILE A 372 -38.71 27.52 -24.19
CA ILE A 372 -38.42 26.08 -24.08
C ILE A 372 -39.74 25.31 -23.94
N LEU A 373 -39.93 24.36 -24.83
CA LEU A 373 -41.12 23.55 -24.93
C LEU A 373 -40.79 22.08 -24.68
N SER A 374 -41.70 21.35 -24.08
CA SER A 374 -41.62 19.89 -23.91
C SER A 374 -42.63 19.21 -24.85
N ALA A 375 -42.15 18.31 -25.69
CA ALA A 375 -42.97 17.44 -26.51
C ALA A 375 -43.26 16.13 -25.76
N ARG A 376 -44.54 15.76 -25.67
CA ARG A 376 -45.00 14.61 -24.85
C ARG A 376 -46.04 13.76 -25.62
N ILE A 377 -46.03 12.44 -25.34
CA ILE A 377 -47.11 11.51 -25.67
C ILE A 377 -47.70 11.02 -24.37
N GLY A 378 -48.91 11.48 -24.01
CA GLY A 378 -49.43 11.27 -22.66
C GLY A 378 -48.51 11.89 -21.60
N GLU A 379 -48.04 11.09 -20.66
CA GLU A 379 -47.11 11.51 -19.61
C GLU A 379 -45.63 11.36 -20.02
N LYS A 380 -45.33 10.72 -21.16
CA LYS A 380 -43.96 10.42 -21.58
C LYS A 380 -43.37 11.64 -22.32
N HIS A 381 -42.28 12.16 -21.81
CA HIS A 381 -41.48 13.19 -22.50
C HIS A 381 -40.71 12.56 -23.66
N ILE A 382 -40.70 13.21 -24.81
CA ILE A 382 -40.11 12.72 -26.06
C ILE A 382 -38.92 13.59 -26.44
N GLU A 383 -39.10 14.93 -26.44
CA GLU A 383 -38.10 15.89 -26.90
C GLU A 383 -38.28 17.23 -26.21
N THR A 384 -37.20 17.95 -26.01
CA THR A 384 -37.18 19.35 -25.56
C THR A 384 -36.83 20.24 -26.74
N ILE A 385 -37.67 21.21 -27.02
CA ILE A 385 -37.58 22.11 -28.18
C ILE A 385 -37.27 23.53 -27.70
N GLU A 386 -36.32 24.21 -28.36
CA GLU A 386 -36.01 25.64 -28.15
C GLU A 386 -36.61 26.52 -29.25
#